data_d8a73d3443afd77923125019ea36b157
#
_entry.id   d8a73d3443afd77923125019ea36b157
#
_cell.length_a   1.000
_cell.length_b   1.000
_cell.length_c   1.000
_cell.angle_alpha   90.00
_cell.angle_beta   90.00
_cell.angle_gamma   90.00
#
_symmetry.space_group_name_H-M   'P 1'
#
loop_
_entity.id
_entity.type
_entity.pdbx_description
1 polymer ?
#
loop_
_entity_poly.entity_id
_entity_poly.type
_entity_poly.pdbx_seq_one_letter_code
_entity_poly.pdbx_strand_id
1 'polypeptide(L)'
;MSYIADTLGNLLHQTAFFNLTWGNYVMILVACVFLYLAIAKEFEPLLLVPISFGMLLVNIYPDIMLSFEDSANGVCGLLYYFYKLDEWAILPSLIFMGVGAMTDFGPLIANPKSFLLGAAAQFGIFAAYLGAMLLGFSDKAAAAISIIGGADGPTSIFLAGKLQQTAIMGPIAVAAYSYMSLVPVIQPPIMKFLTTEKERKIKMEQLRPVSKLEKILFPIIVTIIISLILPTTAPLVGMLMLGNLFRESGVVRQLTDTASNALMYIVVILLGTSER
;
A
#
# COMPACT_ATOMS: atom_id res chain seq x y z
N MET A 1 53.07 -12.31 -3.16
CA MET A 1 52.52 -10.96 -2.83
C MET A 1 51.49 -10.46 -3.85
N SER A 2 51.62 -10.80 -5.15
CA SER A 2 50.64 -10.39 -6.14
C SER A 2 49.23 -10.93 -5.85
N TYR A 3 49.11 -12.23 -5.48
CA TYR A 3 47.81 -12.86 -5.19
C TYR A 3 47.00 -12.16 -4.07
N ILE A 4 47.68 -11.74 -2.99
CA ILE A 4 47.06 -11.01 -1.88
C ILE A 4 46.60 -9.60 -2.34
N ALA A 5 47.46 -8.93 -3.11
CA ALA A 5 47.14 -7.61 -3.66
C ALA A 5 45.96 -7.67 -4.64
N ASP A 6 45.96 -8.69 -5.51
CA ASP A 6 44.86 -8.94 -6.48
C ASP A 6 43.54 -9.32 -5.78
N THR A 7 43.62 -10.13 -4.71
CA THR A 7 42.45 -10.49 -3.89
C THR A 7 41.92 -9.27 -3.13
N LEU A 8 42.77 -8.45 -2.55
CA LEU A 8 42.36 -7.20 -1.88
C LEU A 8 41.79 -6.19 -2.89
N GLY A 9 42.41 -6.08 -4.08
CA GLY A 9 41.88 -5.26 -5.18
C GLY A 9 40.49 -5.70 -5.59
N ASN A 10 40.28 -7.00 -5.80
CA ASN A 10 38.98 -7.56 -6.16
C ASN A 10 37.94 -7.34 -5.05
N LEU A 11 38.31 -7.49 -3.79
CA LEU A 11 37.41 -7.19 -2.65
C LEU A 11 37.01 -5.71 -2.62
N LEU A 12 37.94 -4.80 -2.86
CA LEU A 12 37.64 -3.37 -2.94
C LEU A 12 36.68 -3.05 -4.10
N HIS A 13 36.91 -3.65 -5.28
CA HIS A 13 36.02 -3.46 -6.43
C HIS A 13 34.63 -4.09 -6.24
N GLN A 14 34.50 -5.09 -5.36
CA GLN A 14 33.20 -5.68 -5.00
C GLN A 14 32.43 -4.82 -3.99
N THR A 15 33.08 -3.82 -3.37
CA THR A 15 32.34 -2.95 -2.45
C THR A 15 31.34 -2.07 -3.17
N ALA A 16 30.21 -1.83 -2.54
CA ALA A 16 29.15 -0.96 -3.06
C ALA A 16 29.66 0.45 -3.39
N PHE A 17 30.68 0.94 -2.67
CA PHE A 17 31.23 2.29 -2.86
C PHE A 17 31.70 2.61 -4.28
N PHE A 18 32.18 1.62 -5.03
CA PHE A 18 32.67 1.82 -6.40
C PHE A 18 31.62 1.55 -7.47
N ASN A 19 30.50 0.90 -7.09
CA ASN A 19 29.49 0.45 -8.02
C ASN A 19 28.21 1.29 -7.97
N LEU A 20 28.04 2.17 -6.97
CA LEU A 20 26.85 2.97 -6.80
C LEU A 20 26.90 4.27 -7.62
N THR A 21 25.76 4.65 -8.18
CA THR A 21 25.56 5.95 -8.83
C THR A 21 25.27 7.04 -7.79
N TRP A 22 25.42 8.30 -8.18
CA TRP A 22 25.01 9.43 -7.32
C TRP A 22 23.55 9.34 -6.88
N GLY A 23 22.67 8.85 -7.75
CA GLY A 23 21.25 8.62 -7.45
C GLY A 23 21.05 7.66 -6.29
N ASN A 24 21.82 6.56 -6.22
CA ASN A 24 21.75 5.61 -5.11
C ASN A 24 22.11 6.25 -3.77
N TYR A 25 23.14 7.10 -3.74
CA TYR A 25 23.52 7.81 -2.49
C TYR A 25 22.41 8.75 -2.02
N VAL A 26 21.77 9.48 -2.94
CA VAL A 26 20.64 10.34 -2.61
C VAL A 26 19.47 9.51 -2.06
N MET A 27 19.14 8.37 -2.70
CA MET A 27 18.07 7.50 -2.24
C MET A 27 18.36 6.81 -0.91
N ILE A 28 19.62 6.48 -0.63
CA ILE A 28 20.04 5.99 0.70
C ILE A 28 19.77 7.07 1.76
N LEU A 29 20.08 8.32 1.48
CA LEU A 29 19.80 9.43 2.39
C LEU A 29 18.29 9.59 2.60
N VAL A 30 17.49 9.53 1.54
CA VAL A 30 16.02 9.59 1.61
C VAL A 30 15.47 8.43 2.46
N ALA A 31 15.96 7.21 2.25
CA ALA A 31 15.58 6.05 3.04
C ALA A 31 15.91 6.24 4.54
N CYS A 32 17.08 6.81 4.86
CA CYS A 32 17.44 7.14 6.24
C CYS A 32 16.51 8.20 6.85
N VAL A 33 16.10 9.20 6.07
CA VAL A 33 15.12 10.21 6.52
C VAL A 33 13.78 9.56 6.82
N PHE A 34 13.31 8.66 5.96
CA PHE A 34 12.05 7.93 6.17
C PHE A 34 12.12 7.01 7.39
N LEU A 35 13.25 6.32 7.60
CA LEU A 35 13.48 5.55 8.84
C LEU A 35 13.41 6.44 10.08
N TYR A 36 14.03 7.62 10.02
CA TYR A 36 13.95 8.58 11.12
C TYR A 36 12.50 9.03 11.38
N LEU A 37 11.73 9.34 10.34
CA LEU A 37 10.32 9.72 10.47
C LEU A 37 9.47 8.58 11.05
N ALA A 38 9.71 7.34 10.60
CA ALA A 38 9.00 6.17 11.09
C ALA A 38 9.31 5.87 12.56
N ILE A 39 10.60 5.91 12.95
CA ILE A 39 11.05 5.48 14.29
C ILE A 39 10.94 6.60 15.32
N ALA A 40 11.44 7.81 14.98
CA ALA A 40 11.52 8.91 15.94
C ALA A 40 10.25 9.77 15.98
N LYS A 41 9.47 9.80 14.89
CA LYS A 41 8.21 10.55 14.80
C LYS A 41 6.98 9.67 14.80
N GLU A 42 7.17 8.34 14.80
CA GLU A 42 6.09 7.33 14.81
C GLU A 42 5.09 7.51 13.65
N PHE A 43 5.57 7.97 12.47
CA PHE A 43 4.76 8.14 11.27
C PHE A 43 4.54 6.79 10.60
N GLU A 44 3.36 6.19 10.81
CA GLU A 44 2.94 4.90 10.25
C GLU A 44 4.08 3.85 10.26
N PRO A 45 4.65 3.53 11.44
CA PRO A 45 5.88 2.72 11.52
C PRO A 45 5.70 1.32 10.93
N LEU A 46 4.48 0.78 10.95
CA LEU A 46 4.17 -0.53 10.42
C LEU A 46 4.49 -0.65 8.91
N LEU A 47 4.21 0.39 8.14
CA LEU A 47 4.45 0.42 6.69
C LEU A 47 5.80 1.08 6.37
N LEU A 48 6.08 2.23 6.98
CA LEU A 48 7.21 3.05 6.58
C LEU A 48 8.57 2.43 6.94
N VAL A 49 8.66 1.63 8.04
CA VAL A 49 9.92 0.95 8.40
C VAL A 49 10.32 -0.10 7.34
N PRO A 50 9.46 -1.06 6.95
CA PRO A 50 9.80 -2.01 5.90
C PRO A 50 10.12 -1.35 4.56
N ILE A 51 9.34 -0.34 4.13
CA ILE A 51 9.55 0.39 2.88
C ILE A 51 10.91 1.08 2.88
N SER A 52 11.20 1.84 3.94
CA SER A 52 12.48 2.57 4.03
C SER A 52 13.67 1.62 4.07
N PHE A 53 13.53 0.49 4.74
CA PHE A 53 14.60 -0.52 4.81
C PHE A 53 14.76 -1.24 3.47
N GLY A 54 13.69 -1.54 2.77
CA GLY A 54 13.71 -2.08 1.40
C GLY A 54 14.42 -1.14 0.43
N MET A 55 14.04 0.16 0.44
CA MET A 55 14.71 1.21 -0.33
C MET A 55 16.21 1.28 -0.01
N LEU A 56 16.59 1.16 1.28
CA LEU A 56 17.98 1.15 1.68
C LEU A 56 18.72 -0.04 1.05
N LEU A 57 18.18 -1.25 1.16
CA LEU A 57 18.80 -2.46 0.62
C LEU A 57 18.97 -2.40 -0.90
N VAL A 58 17.92 -2.02 -1.63
CA VAL A 58 17.93 -1.94 -3.09
C VAL A 58 18.93 -0.89 -3.60
N ASN A 59 19.08 0.23 -2.88
CA ASN A 59 20.02 1.26 -3.28
C ASN A 59 21.47 0.98 -2.88
N ILE A 60 21.71 0.10 -1.88
CA ILE A 60 23.08 -0.38 -1.53
C ILE A 60 23.48 -1.53 -2.47
N TYR A 61 22.56 -2.45 -2.76
CA TYR A 61 22.81 -3.63 -3.57
C TYR A 61 21.68 -3.84 -4.60
N PRO A 62 21.72 -3.16 -5.76
CA PRO A 62 20.67 -3.23 -6.77
C PRO A 62 20.36 -4.64 -7.27
N ASP A 63 21.34 -5.55 -7.29
CA ASP A 63 21.18 -6.93 -7.76
C ASP A 63 20.21 -7.75 -6.89
N ILE A 64 19.87 -7.28 -5.69
CA ILE A 64 18.83 -7.91 -4.86
C ILE A 64 17.44 -7.85 -5.52
N MET A 65 17.27 -6.94 -6.51
CA MET A 65 16.06 -6.76 -7.34
C MET A 65 16.28 -7.22 -8.80
N LEU A 66 17.33 -8.01 -9.07
CA LEU A 66 17.64 -8.48 -10.42
C LEU A 66 16.50 -9.31 -10.98
N SER A 67 16.03 -8.98 -12.18
CA SER A 67 14.94 -9.67 -12.86
C SER A 67 15.38 -11.01 -13.46
N PHE A 68 14.42 -11.87 -13.86
CA PHE A 68 14.71 -13.09 -14.59
C PHE A 68 15.39 -12.83 -15.94
N GLU A 69 15.01 -11.74 -16.59
CA GLU A 69 15.49 -11.39 -17.93
C GLU A 69 16.93 -10.87 -17.89
N ASP A 70 17.30 -10.18 -16.81
CA ASP A 70 18.63 -9.59 -16.64
C ASP A 70 19.64 -10.56 -15.99
N SER A 71 19.16 -11.68 -15.47
CA SER A 71 19.98 -12.67 -14.76
C SER A 71 20.72 -13.61 -15.72
N ALA A 72 22.03 -13.59 -15.68
CA ALA A 72 22.87 -14.48 -16.49
C ALA A 72 22.68 -15.98 -16.15
N ASN A 73 22.24 -16.30 -14.93
CA ASN A 73 22.13 -17.67 -14.40
C ASN A 73 20.67 -18.12 -14.18
N GLY A 74 19.68 -17.32 -14.59
CA GLY A 74 18.26 -17.60 -14.35
C GLY A 74 17.83 -17.53 -12.89
N VAL A 75 18.68 -16.96 -12.01
CA VAL A 75 18.36 -16.75 -10.57
C VAL A 75 18.12 -15.27 -10.34
N CYS A 76 16.93 -14.94 -9.87
CA CYS A 76 16.56 -13.56 -9.56
C CYS A 76 17.06 -13.12 -8.19
N GLY A 77 17.10 -11.81 -7.99
CA GLY A 77 17.28 -11.23 -6.67
C GLY A 77 16.13 -11.60 -5.72
N LEU A 78 16.43 -11.70 -4.43
CA LEU A 78 15.45 -12.11 -3.41
C LEU A 78 14.20 -11.20 -3.41
N LEU A 79 14.40 -9.88 -3.43
CA LEU A 79 13.30 -8.93 -3.35
C LEU A 79 12.48 -8.88 -4.65
N TYR A 80 13.03 -9.32 -5.77
CA TYR A 80 12.30 -9.44 -7.02
C TYR A 80 11.15 -10.47 -6.93
N TYR A 81 11.32 -11.56 -6.17
CA TYR A 81 10.22 -12.50 -5.94
C TYR A 81 9.07 -11.85 -5.18
N PHE A 82 9.36 -11.03 -4.18
CA PHE A 82 8.33 -10.30 -3.41
C PHE A 82 7.63 -9.27 -4.28
N TYR A 83 8.39 -8.53 -5.09
CA TYR A 83 7.85 -7.62 -6.09
C TYR A 83 6.91 -8.32 -7.09
N LYS A 84 7.23 -9.53 -7.51
CA LYS A 84 6.35 -10.32 -8.39
C LYS A 84 5.02 -10.69 -7.73
N LEU A 85 5.00 -10.99 -6.44
CA LEU A 85 3.76 -11.23 -5.71
C LEU A 85 2.88 -9.97 -5.67
N ASP A 86 3.51 -8.82 -5.64
CA ASP A 86 2.83 -7.53 -5.70
C ASP A 86 2.30 -7.24 -7.12
N GLU A 87 3.13 -7.38 -8.14
CA GLU A 87 2.74 -7.23 -9.55
C GLU A 87 1.58 -8.15 -9.94
N TRP A 88 1.52 -9.38 -9.40
CA TRP A 88 0.42 -10.32 -9.59
C TRP A 88 -0.82 -9.97 -8.76
N ALA A 89 -0.80 -8.88 -8.00
CA ALA A 89 -1.88 -8.43 -7.14
C ALA A 89 -2.24 -9.41 -6.00
N ILE A 90 -1.33 -10.30 -5.63
CA ILE A 90 -1.53 -11.23 -4.52
C ILE A 90 -1.46 -10.47 -3.19
N LEU A 91 -0.40 -9.69 -2.98
CA LEU A 91 -0.19 -8.94 -1.74
C LEU A 91 -1.32 -7.92 -1.49
N PRO A 92 -1.72 -7.06 -2.44
CA PRO A 92 -2.84 -6.15 -2.26
C PRO A 92 -4.14 -6.86 -1.88
N SER A 93 -4.47 -7.98 -2.52
CA SER A 93 -5.67 -8.75 -2.21
C SER A 93 -5.67 -9.29 -0.77
N LEU A 94 -4.52 -9.76 -0.28
CA LEU A 94 -4.36 -10.23 1.10
C LEU A 94 -4.45 -9.09 2.11
N ILE A 95 -3.92 -7.90 1.79
CA ILE A 95 -4.10 -6.70 2.63
C ILE A 95 -5.59 -6.38 2.77
N PHE A 96 -6.34 -6.37 1.67
CA PHE A 96 -7.78 -6.12 1.71
C PHE A 96 -8.53 -7.13 2.58
N MET A 97 -8.12 -8.40 2.60
CA MET A 97 -8.69 -9.40 3.51
C MET A 97 -8.41 -9.05 4.98
N GLY A 98 -7.18 -8.66 5.30
CA GLY A 98 -6.82 -8.20 6.64
C GLY A 98 -7.59 -6.95 7.08
N VAL A 99 -7.66 -5.95 6.20
CA VAL A 99 -8.46 -4.73 6.44
C VAL A 99 -9.93 -5.07 6.66
N GLY A 100 -10.51 -5.98 5.85
CA GLY A 100 -11.88 -6.44 6.03
C GLY A 100 -12.11 -7.10 7.40
N ALA A 101 -11.17 -7.91 7.87
CA ALA A 101 -11.22 -8.54 9.19
C ALA A 101 -11.15 -7.53 10.35
N MET A 102 -10.55 -6.36 10.11
CA MET A 102 -10.44 -5.28 11.10
C MET A 102 -11.63 -4.30 11.04
N THR A 103 -12.30 -4.17 9.89
CA THR A 103 -13.31 -3.16 9.63
C THR A 103 -14.68 -3.54 10.22
N ASP A 104 -15.33 -2.59 10.91
CA ASP A 104 -16.73 -2.67 11.31
C ASP A 104 -17.60 -1.84 10.36
N PHE A 105 -18.38 -2.48 9.53
CA PHE A 105 -19.33 -1.83 8.64
C PHE A 105 -20.67 -1.48 9.29
N GLY A 106 -20.84 -1.75 10.58
CA GLY A 106 -22.06 -1.43 11.32
C GLY A 106 -22.54 0.03 11.16
N PRO A 107 -21.67 1.04 11.33
CA PRO A 107 -22.03 2.44 11.12
C PRO A 107 -22.52 2.75 9.69
N LEU A 108 -21.90 2.11 8.69
CA LEU A 108 -22.27 2.27 7.29
C LEU A 108 -23.63 1.64 6.99
N ILE A 109 -23.90 0.45 7.54
CA ILE A 109 -25.19 -0.25 7.40
C ILE A 109 -26.29 0.56 8.12
N ALA A 110 -25.98 1.13 9.30
CA ALA A 110 -26.91 1.95 10.06
C ALA A 110 -27.31 3.24 9.31
N ASN A 111 -26.34 3.84 8.61
CA ASN A 111 -26.54 5.09 7.86
C ASN A 111 -25.95 4.99 6.44
N PRO A 112 -26.69 4.44 5.47
CA PRO A 112 -26.20 4.31 4.09
C PRO A 112 -25.80 5.63 3.41
N LYS A 113 -26.30 6.79 3.88
CA LYS A 113 -25.87 8.10 3.37
C LYS A 113 -24.39 8.36 3.55
N SER A 114 -23.73 7.64 4.47
CA SER A 114 -22.28 7.71 4.65
C SER A 114 -21.48 7.29 3.41
N PHE A 115 -22.06 6.55 2.47
CA PHE A 115 -21.45 6.30 1.16
C PHE A 115 -21.13 7.58 0.38
N LEU A 116 -21.88 8.66 0.60
CA LEU A 116 -21.61 9.96 -0.04
C LEU A 116 -20.26 10.56 0.41
N LEU A 117 -19.80 10.25 1.62
CA LEU A 117 -18.47 10.65 2.08
C LEU A 117 -17.38 9.95 1.27
N GLY A 118 -17.55 8.65 0.98
CA GLY A 118 -16.67 7.92 0.09
C GLY A 118 -16.68 8.49 -1.34
N ALA A 119 -17.86 8.83 -1.85
CA ALA A 119 -17.98 9.49 -3.15
C ALA A 119 -17.25 10.85 -3.18
N ALA A 120 -17.32 11.62 -2.11
CA ALA A 120 -16.57 12.88 -1.98
C ALA A 120 -15.05 12.66 -2.00
N ALA A 121 -14.55 11.58 -1.38
CA ALA A 121 -13.13 11.23 -1.41
C ALA A 121 -12.62 10.95 -2.83
N GLN A 122 -13.47 10.49 -3.74
CA GLN A 122 -13.10 10.25 -5.15
C GLN A 122 -12.71 11.53 -5.89
N PHE A 123 -13.10 12.71 -5.41
CA PHE A 123 -12.62 13.99 -5.98
C PHE A 123 -11.10 14.10 -5.96
N GLY A 124 -10.43 13.56 -4.93
CA GLY A 124 -8.97 13.51 -4.86
C GLY A 124 -8.37 12.71 -6.02
N ILE A 125 -8.98 11.58 -6.38
CA ILE A 125 -8.55 10.73 -7.50
C ILE A 125 -8.69 11.50 -8.82
N PHE A 126 -9.85 12.11 -9.08
CA PHE A 126 -10.06 12.88 -10.31
C PHE A 126 -9.12 14.09 -10.41
N ALA A 127 -8.89 14.80 -9.31
CA ALA A 127 -7.96 15.92 -9.28
C ALA A 127 -6.52 15.46 -9.58
N ALA A 128 -6.08 14.36 -8.99
CA ALA A 128 -4.76 13.76 -9.25
C ALA A 128 -4.63 13.28 -10.70
N TYR A 129 -5.69 12.66 -11.26
CA TYR A 129 -5.72 12.27 -12.67
C TYR A 129 -5.51 13.45 -13.60
N LEU A 130 -6.32 14.51 -13.43
CA LEU A 130 -6.20 15.73 -14.24
C LEU A 130 -4.83 16.38 -14.07
N GLY A 131 -4.31 16.42 -12.84
CA GLY A 131 -2.96 16.94 -12.56
C GLY A 131 -1.88 16.15 -13.29
N ALA A 132 -1.94 14.82 -13.27
CA ALA A 132 -0.99 13.95 -13.97
C ALA A 132 -1.07 14.13 -15.49
N MET A 133 -2.28 14.24 -16.05
CA MET A 133 -2.48 14.54 -17.49
C MET A 133 -1.88 15.90 -17.88
N LEU A 134 -2.06 16.92 -17.06
CA LEU A 134 -1.48 18.26 -17.29
C LEU A 134 0.05 18.25 -17.23
N LEU A 135 0.64 17.35 -16.44
CA LEU A 135 2.09 17.13 -16.37
C LEU A 135 2.64 16.32 -17.55
N GLY A 136 1.78 15.82 -18.45
CA GLY A 136 2.18 15.12 -19.65
C GLY A 136 2.35 13.59 -19.50
N PHE A 137 1.85 12.99 -18.42
CA PHE A 137 1.82 11.55 -18.29
C PHE A 137 0.81 10.92 -19.28
N SER A 138 1.09 9.69 -19.74
CA SER A 138 0.14 8.95 -20.56
C SER A 138 -1.15 8.65 -19.78
N ASP A 139 -2.27 8.46 -20.48
CA ASP A 139 -3.58 8.16 -19.90
C ASP A 139 -3.53 7.03 -18.87
N LYS A 140 -2.87 5.90 -19.19
CA LYS A 140 -2.72 4.77 -18.29
C LYS A 140 -1.83 5.09 -17.08
N ALA A 141 -0.75 5.84 -17.27
CA ALA A 141 0.11 6.27 -16.17
C ALA A 141 -0.62 7.27 -15.26
N ALA A 142 -1.34 8.24 -15.84
CA ALA A 142 -2.16 9.18 -15.09
C ALA A 142 -3.24 8.47 -14.28
N ALA A 143 -3.88 7.45 -14.85
CA ALA A 143 -4.87 6.63 -14.14
C ALA A 143 -4.24 5.86 -12.96
N ALA A 144 -3.05 5.27 -13.14
CA ALA A 144 -2.34 4.60 -12.06
C ALA A 144 -1.92 5.57 -10.94
N ILE A 145 -1.39 6.74 -11.29
CA ILE A 145 -1.00 7.78 -10.34
C ILE A 145 -2.22 8.34 -9.59
N SER A 146 -3.36 8.46 -10.25
CA SER A 146 -4.55 9.11 -9.69
C SER A 146 -5.07 8.47 -8.40
N ILE A 147 -4.91 7.15 -8.26
CA ILE A 147 -5.39 6.41 -7.08
C ILE A 147 -4.72 6.88 -5.78
N ILE A 148 -3.50 7.41 -5.86
CA ILE A 148 -2.82 8.03 -4.70
C ILE A 148 -3.72 9.10 -4.05
N GLY A 149 -4.49 9.83 -4.86
CA GLY A 149 -5.46 10.83 -4.37
C GLY A 149 -6.62 10.27 -3.54
N GLY A 150 -6.84 8.97 -3.59
CA GLY A 150 -7.82 8.25 -2.76
C GLY A 150 -7.29 7.79 -1.41
N ALA A 151 -6.00 7.99 -1.14
CA ALA A 151 -5.29 7.54 0.07
C ALA A 151 -5.43 6.02 0.33
N ASP A 152 -5.28 5.23 -0.74
CA ASP A 152 -5.35 3.77 -0.71
C ASP A 152 -4.11 3.18 -1.41
N GLY A 153 -3.10 2.83 -0.64
CA GLY A 153 -1.83 2.28 -1.13
C GLY A 153 -2.01 0.97 -1.91
N PRO A 154 -2.65 -0.05 -1.31
CA PRO A 154 -2.86 -1.34 -1.97
C PRO A 154 -3.59 -1.25 -3.31
N THR A 155 -4.62 -0.41 -3.41
CA THR A 155 -5.35 -0.20 -4.67
C THR A 155 -4.48 0.50 -5.72
N SER A 156 -3.59 1.42 -5.30
CA SER A 156 -2.67 2.12 -6.20
C SER A 156 -1.75 1.12 -6.91
N ILE A 157 -1.18 0.18 -6.18
CA ILE A 157 -0.31 -0.87 -6.71
C ILE A 157 -1.10 -1.83 -7.60
N PHE A 158 -2.25 -2.31 -7.11
CA PHE A 158 -3.13 -3.19 -7.88
C PHE A 158 -3.50 -2.60 -9.25
N LEU A 159 -3.87 -1.32 -9.29
CA LEU A 159 -4.23 -0.66 -10.53
C LEU A 159 -3.02 -0.45 -11.46
N ALA A 160 -1.88 -0.06 -10.91
CA ALA A 160 -0.63 0.08 -11.68
C ALA A 160 -0.25 -1.25 -12.37
N GLY A 161 -0.33 -2.37 -11.66
CA GLY A 161 -0.13 -3.71 -12.21
C GLY A 161 -1.16 -4.06 -13.29
N LYS A 162 -2.45 -3.81 -13.05
CA LYS A 162 -3.53 -4.04 -14.03
C LYS A 162 -3.40 -3.23 -15.31
N LEU A 163 -2.89 -1.99 -15.21
CA LEU A 163 -2.65 -1.11 -16.35
C LEU A 163 -1.29 -1.35 -17.01
N GLN A 164 -0.53 -2.34 -16.52
CA GLN A 164 0.81 -2.67 -17.00
C GLN A 164 1.80 -1.49 -16.91
N GLN A 165 1.65 -0.67 -15.86
CA GLN A 165 2.52 0.47 -15.58
C GLN A 165 3.63 0.08 -14.59
N THR A 166 4.29 -1.03 -14.82
CA THR A 166 5.30 -1.61 -13.93
C THR A 166 6.50 -0.70 -13.69
N ALA A 167 6.88 0.11 -14.69
CA ALA A 167 7.99 1.05 -14.59
C ALA A 167 7.79 2.15 -13.54
N ILE A 168 6.53 2.51 -13.23
CA ILE A 168 6.18 3.54 -12.23
C ILE A 168 5.52 2.95 -10.99
N MET A 169 5.36 1.62 -10.91
CA MET A 169 4.67 0.96 -9.81
C MET A 169 5.40 1.16 -8.47
N GLY A 170 6.71 0.98 -8.43
CA GLY A 170 7.53 1.25 -7.24
C GLY A 170 7.44 2.71 -6.78
N PRO A 171 7.70 3.72 -7.63
CA PRO A 171 7.45 5.12 -7.29
C PRO A 171 6.04 5.44 -6.82
N ILE A 172 5.00 4.81 -7.40
CA ILE A 172 3.61 4.96 -6.95
C ILE A 172 3.44 4.40 -5.53
N ALA A 173 3.97 3.22 -5.26
CA ALA A 173 3.87 2.59 -3.95
C ALA A 173 4.57 3.42 -2.87
N VAL A 174 5.82 3.83 -3.11
CA VAL A 174 6.56 4.71 -2.18
C VAL A 174 5.80 6.02 -1.93
N ALA A 175 5.29 6.67 -2.98
CA ALA A 175 4.52 7.90 -2.85
C ALA A 175 3.23 7.69 -2.06
N ALA A 176 2.46 6.62 -2.36
CA ALA A 176 1.19 6.31 -1.70
C ALA A 176 1.38 6.05 -0.20
N TYR A 177 2.34 5.19 0.17
CA TYR A 177 2.58 4.86 1.57
C TYR A 177 3.22 6.00 2.36
N SER A 178 4.17 6.73 1.77
CA SER A 178 4.76 7.92 2.40
C SER A 178 3.72 9.01 2.63
N TYR A 179 2.83 9.23 1.66
CA TYR A 179 1.71 10.16 1.79
C TYR A 179 0.75 9.72 2.90
N MET A 180 0.37 8.45 2.94
CA MET A 180 -0.51 7.92 3.99
C MET A 180 0.09 8.10 5.39
N SER A 181 1.39 7.91 5.54
CA SER A 181 2.08 8.12 6.82
C SER A 181 2.04 9.57 7.30
N LEU A 182 1.90 10.54 6.39
CA LEU A 182 1.80 11.97 6.71
C LEU A 182 0.36 12.45 6.97
N VAL A 183 -0.66 11.63 6.66
CA VAL A 183 -2.08 11.99 6.88
C VAL A 183 -2.37 12.46 8.30
N PRO A 184 -1.90 11.80 9.39
CA PRO A 184 -2.13 12.27 10.76
C PRO A 184 -1.59 13.68 11.05
N VAL A 185 -0.60 14.14 10.27
CA VAL A 185 -0.01 15.48 10.40
C VAL A 185 -0.75 16.50 9.55
N ILE A 186 -1.12 16.13 8.32
CA ILE A 186 -1.73 17.03 7.33
C ILE A 186 -3.22 17.25 7.59
N GLN A 187 -3.94 16.20 7.99
CA GLN A 187 -5.39 16.22 8.14
C GLN A 187 -5.87 17.18 9.25
N PRO A 188 -5.32 17.20 10.48
CA PRO A 188 -5.83 18.04 11.54
C PRO A 188 -5.80 19.55 11.26
N PRO A 189 -4.74 20.14 10.68
CA PRO A 189 -4.75 21.55 10.29
C PRO A 189 -5.84 21.87 9.25
N ILE A 190 -6.02 21.02 8.24
CA ILE A 190 -7.05 21.20 7.21
C ILE A 190 -8.44 21.13 7.82
N MET A 191 -8.69 20.14 8.69
CA MET A 191 -9.97 20.01 9.39
C MET A 191 -10.26 21.24 10.25
N LYS A 192 -9.28 21.77 10.97
CA LYS A 192 -9.42 22.99 11.78
C LYS A 192 -9.72 24.22 10.93
N PHE A 193 -9.13 24.32 9.74
CA PHE A 193 -9.35 25.42 8.81
C PHE A 193 -10.76 25.39 8.20
N LEU A 194 -11.25 24.20 7.85
CA LEU A 194 -12.53 24.01 7.16
C LEU A 194 -13.74 23.93 8.11
N THR A 195 -13.53 23.74 9.42
CA THR A 195 -14.62 23.54 10.39
C THR A 195 -14.55 24.54 11.52
N THR A 196 -15.71 24.94 12.02
CA THR A 196 -15.84 25.79 13.22
C THR A 196 -15.67 24.96 14.50
N GLU A 197 -15.36 25.62 15.61
CA GLU A 197 -15.23 24.96 16.91
C GLU A 197 -16.57 24.32 17.37
N LYS A 198 -17.70 24.91 16.99
CA LYS A 198 -19.03 24.36 17.29
C LYS A 198 -19.27 23.06 16.55
N GLU A 199 -18.93 22.99 15.26
CA GLU A 199 -19.07 21.78 14.45
C GLU A 199 -18.18 20.65 14.98
N ARG A 200 -16.95 20.94 15.38
CA ARG A 200 -16.04 19.94 15.96
C ARG A 200 -16.50 19.36 17.31
N LYS A 201 -17.38 20.04 18.03
CA LYS A 201 -17.94 19.57 19.30
C LYS A 201 -19.18 18.69 19.12
N ILE A 202 -19.72 18.56 17.91
CA ILE A 202 -20.87 17.70 17.63
C ILE A 202 -20.47 16.24 17.81
N LYS A 203 -21.14 15.53 18.69
CA LYS A 203 -20.98 14.09 18.86
C LYS A 203 -21.84 13.36 17.86
N MET A 204 -21.24 12.45 17.12
CA MET A 204 -21.97 11.55 16.23
C MET A 204 -22.54 10.40 17.08
N GLU A 205 -23.84 10.21 17.02
CA GLU A 205 -24.55 9.12 17.69
C GLU A 205 -24.87 8.03 16.66
N GLN A 206 -24.91 6.77 17.13
CA GLN A 206 -25.33 5.67 16.28
C GLN A 206 -26.85 5.77 16.03
N LEU A 207 -27.24 5.85 14.76
CA LEU A 207 -28.64 6.10 14.39
C LEU A 207 -29.58 4.95 14.72
N ARG A 208 -29.13 3.70 14.55
CA ARG A 208 -29.89 2.49 14.87
C ARG A 208 -28.96 1.33 15.22
N PRO A 209 -29.40 0.39 16.07
CA PRO A 209 -28.69 -0.86 16.25
C PRO A 209 -28.76 -1.70 14.95
N VAL A 210 -27.64 -2.29 14.56
CA VAL A 210 -27.55 -3.19 13.39
C VAL A 210 -27.59 -4.62 13.92
N SER A 211 -28.46 -5.46 13.35
CA SER A 211 -28.59 -6.85 13.75
C SER A 211 -27.39 -7.67 13.28
N LYS A 212 -27.11 -8.78 13.97
CA LYS A 212 -26.05 -9.70 13.59
C LYS A 212 -26.25 -10.28 12.18
N LEU A 213 -27.51 -10.52 11.81
CA LEU A 213 -27.86 -11.04 10.48
C LEU A 213 -27.52 -10.02 9.38
N GLU A 214 -27.85 -8.73 9.59
CA GLU A 214 -27.48 -7.67 8.64
C GLU A 214 -25.97 -7.60 8.44
N LYS A 215 -25.19 -7.67 9.52
CA LYS A 215 -23.72 -7.66 9.48
C LYS A 215 -23.12 -8.86 8.72
N ILE A 216 -23.72 -10.04 8.83
CA ILE A 216 -23.29 -11.24 8.09
C ILE A 216 -23.71 -11.20 6.62
N LEU A 217 -24.92 -10.74 6.33
CA LEU A 217 -25.43 -10.67 4.96
C LEU A 217 -24.77 -9.56 4.15
N PHE A 218 -24.37 -8.47 4.77
CA PHE A 218 -23.75 -7.32 4.11
C PHE A 218 -22.55 -7.70 3.23
N PRO A 219 -21.49 -8.35 3.73
CA PRO A 219 -20.34 -8.72 2.90
C PRO A 219 -20.71 -9.69 1.76
N ILE A 220 -21.65 -10.58 1.97
CA ILE A 220 -22.11 -11.53 0.95
C ILE A 220 -22.84 -10.79 -0.19
N ILE A 221 -23.79 -9.94 0.16
CA ILE A 221 -24.59 -9.18 -0.81
C ILE A 221 -23.69 -8.21 -1.59
N VAL A 222 -22.81 -7.48 -0.90
CA VAL A 222 -21.87 -6.55 -1.53
C VAL A 222 -20.96 -7.29 -2.51
N THR A 223 -20.41 -8.44 -2.12
CA THR A 223 -19.57 -9.25 -3.01
C THR A 223 -20.34 -9.66 -4.27
N ILE A 224 -21.56 -10.18 -4.14
CA ILE A 224 -22.37 -10.63 -5.26
C ILE A 224 -22.68 -9.45 -6.20
N ILE A 225 -23.21 -8.36 -5.67
CA ILE A 225 -23.63 -7.21 -6.47
C ILE A 225 -22.44 -6.59 -7.21
N ILE A 226 -21.36 -6.29 -6.49
CA ILE A 226 -20.20 -5.60 -7.09
C ILE A 226 -19.50 -6.50 -8.09
N SER A 227 -19.31 -7.78 -7.78
CA SER A 227 -18.63 -8.71 -8.70
C SER A 227 -19.47 -9.02 -9.96
N LEU A 228 -20.79 -8.93 -9.88
CA LEU A 228 -21.64 -9.06 -11.07
C LEU A 228 -21.60 -7.81 -11.96
N ILE A 229 -21.47 -6.62 -11.37
CA ILE A 229 -21.38 -5.36 -12.12
C ILE A 229 -19.97 -5.16 -12.69
N LEU A 230 -18.94 -5.40 -11.87
CA LEU A 230 -17.52 -5.17 -12.17
C LEU A 230 -16.70 -6.40 -11.78
N PRO A 231 -16.68 -7.47 -12.60
CA PRO A 231 -15.97 -8.73 -12.26
C PRO A 231 -14.48 -8.54 -11.96
N THR A 232 -13.84 -7.55 -12.56
CA THR A 232 -12.41 -7.25 -12.38
C THR A 232 -12.05 -6.76 -10.98
N THR A 233 -13.02 -6.30 -10.19
CA THR A 233 -12.84 -5.84 -8.80
C THR A 233 -12.97 -6.98 -7.79
N ALA A 234 -13.44 -8.15 -8.21
CA ALA A 234 -13.68 -9.29 -7.34
C ALA A 234 -12.46 -9.71 -6.47
N PRO A 235 -11.20 -9.67 -6.97
CA PRO A 235 -10.05 -9.98 -6.13
C PRO A 235 -9.88 -9.05 -4.92
N LEU A 236 -10.13 -7.74 -5.07
CA LEU A 236 -10.01 -6.78 -3.98
C LEU A 236 -11.25 -6.77 -3.08
N VAL A 237 -12.42 -6.50 -3.69
CA VAL A 237 -13.68 -6.39 -2.94
C VAL A 237 -14.07 -7.73 -2.33
N GLY A 238 -13.89 -8.84 -3.05
CA GLY A 238 -14.16 -10.18 -2.54
C GLY A 238 -13.29 -10.53 -1.33
N MET A 239 -12.00 -10.22 -1.36
CA MET A 239 -11.11 -10.47 -0.22
C MET A 239 -11.42 -9.55 0.96
N LEU A 240 -11.75 -8.27 0.72
CA LEU A 240 -12.21 -7.35 1.76
C LEU A 240 -13.46 -7.91 2.47
N MET A 241 -14.45 -8.32 1.69
CA MET A 241 -15.71 -8.85 2.22
C MET A 241 -15.54 -10.23 2.86
N LEU A 242 -14.60 -11.06 2.38
CA LEU A 242 -14.25 -12.33 3.00
C LEU A 242 -13.67 -12.11 4.41
N GLY A 243 -12.71 -11.19 4.54
CA GLY A 243 -12.16 -10.82 5.84
C GLY A 243 -13.23 -10.30 6.81
N ASN A 244 -14.13 -9.45 6.32
CA ASN A 244 -15.26 -8.97 7.12
C ASN A 244 -16.22 -10.09 7.52
N LEU A 245 -16.50 -11.04 6.63
CA LEU A 245 -17.32 -12.21 6.93
C LEU A 245 -16.70 -13.08 8.01
N PHE A 246 -15.38 -13.27 8.03
CA PHE A 246 -14.69 -13.96 9.12
C PHE A 246 -15.00 -13.33 10.47
N ARG A 247 -14.90 -12.00 10.56
CA ARG A 247 -15.20 -11.24 11.77
C ARG A 247 -16.66 -11.35 12.19
N GLU A 248 -17.58 -11.01 11.29
CA GLU A 248 -19.00 -10.87 11.63
C GLU A 248 -19.71 -12.20 11.84
N SER A 249 -19.24 -13.30 11.23
CA SER A 249 -19.76 -14.64 11.46
C SER A 249 -19.56 -15.10 12.91
N GLY A 250 -18.41 -14.78 13.49
CA GLY A 250 -18.02 -15.13 14.84
C GLY A 250 -17.70 -16.62 15.06
N VAL A 251 -17.77 -17.45 14.00
CA VAL A 251 -17.53 -18.91 14.07
C VAL A 251 -16.10 -19.31 13.72
N VAL A 252 -15.33 -18.41 13.10
CA VAL A 252 -13.96 -18.65 12.64
C VAL A 252 -12.98 -17.62 13.22
N ARG A 253 -12.98 -17.46 14.53
CA ARG A 253 -12.16 -16.44 15.22
C ARG A 253 -10.67 -16.55 14.89
N GLN A 254 -10.16 -17.79 14.76
CA GLN A 254 -8.77 -18.04 14.41
C GLN A 254 -8.41 -17.46 13.02
N LEU A 255 -9.32 -17.53 12.05
CA LEU A 255 -9.11 -16.91 10.73
C LEU A 255 -9.15 -15.39 10.82
N THR A 256 -10.04 -14.84 11.64
CA THR A 256 -10.10 -13.38 11.88
C THR A 256 -8.79 -12.89 12.50
N ASP A 257 -8.31 -13.54 13.56
CA ASP A 257 -7.08 -13.18 14.24
C ASP A 257 -5.85 -13.33 13.33
N THR A 258 -5.82 -14.39 12.53
CA THR A 258 -4.72 -14.59 11.55
C THR A 258 -4.74 -13.53 10.47
N ALA A 259 -5.91 -13.22 9.89
CA ALA A 259 -6.04 -12.24 8.82
C ALA A 259 -5.71 -10.82 9.29
N SER A 260 -6.20 -10.42 10.47
CA SER A 260 -6.00 -9.07 11.01
C SER A 260 -4.61 -8.81 11.60
N ASN A 261 -3.86 -9.86 11.96
CA ASN A 261 -2.55 -9.73 12.61
C ASN A 261 -1.44 -10.38 11.78
N ALA A 262 -1.27 -11.71 11.89
CA ALA A 262 -0.12 -12.40 11.32
C ALA A 262 -0.01 -12.23 9.80
N LEU A 263 -1.12 -12.41 9.08
CA LEU A 263 -1.14 -12.25 7.62
C LEU A 263 -0.82 -10.82 7.22
N MET A 264 -1.46 -9.83 7.86
CA MET A 264 -1.20 -8.41 7.60
C MET A 264 0.27 -8.07 7.79
N TYR A 265 0.89 -8.52 8.89
CA TYR A 265 2.29 -8.22 9.17
C TYR A 265 3.23 -8.88 8.16
N ILE A 266 2.98 -10.12 7.78
CA ILE A 266 3.76 -10.82 6.75
C ILE A 266 3.66 -10.08 5.41
N VAL A 267 2.45 -9.73 4.99
CA VAL A 267 2.23 -9.04 3.71
C VAL A 267 2.89 -7.67 3.72
N VAL A 268 2.78 -6.92 4.81
CA VAL A 268 3.42 -5.61 4.96
C VAL A 268 4.96 -5.71 4.89
N ILE A 269 5.55 -6.75 5.47
CA ILE A 269 6.99 -6.99 5.36
C ILE A 269 7.37 -7.27 3.90
N LEU A 270 6.66 -8.18 3.23
CA LEU A 270 6.96 -8.55 1.85
C LEU A 270 6.79 -7.37 0.90
N LEU A 271 5.67 -6.66 1.02
CA LEU A 271 5.37 -5.48 0.22
C LEU A 271 6.40 -4.37 0.47
N GLY A 272 6.58 -3.98 1.72
CA GLY A 272 7.45 -2.87 2.07
C GLY A 272 8.91 -3.11 1.65
N THR A 273 9.41 -4.33 1.79
CA THR A 273 10.79 -4.64 1.38
C THR A 273 10.98 -4.77 -0.13
N SER A 274 9.92 -4.94 -0.91
CA SER A 274 9.99 -5.05 -2.37
C SER A 274 9.93 -3.70 -3.10
N GLU A 275 9.72 -2.60 -2.39
CA GLU A 275 9.67 -1.26 -2.97
C GLU A 275 11.07 -0.71 -3.31
N ARG A 276 11.17 0.02 -4.45
CA ARG A 276 12.44 0.56 -4.98
C ARG A 276 12.64 2.02 -4.63
#